data_1433d40e95d306856460652a1bb27197
#
_entry.id   1433d40e95d306856460652a1bb27197
#
_cell.length_a   1.000
_cell.length_b   1.000
_cell.length_c   1.000
_cell.angle_alpha   90.00
_cell.angle_beta   90.00
_cell.angle_gamma   90.00
#
_symmetry.space_group_name_H-M   'P 1'
#
loop_
_entity.id
_entity.type
_entity.pdbx_description
1 polymer ?
#
loop_
_entity_poly.entity_id
_entity_poly.type
_entity_poly.pdbx_seq_one_letter_code
_entity_poly.pdbx_strand_id
1 'polypeptide(L)'
;MANMTEFGKSPLLTFEQLAEFGYSMVIFPQSAFRASMKRSEEFFRALKKAGTQKDLLDKMQTRQELYDLLDYDPAAEEWKGFRD
;
A
#
# COMPACT_ATOMS: atom_id res chain seq x y z
N MET A 1 -13.69 18.69 -1.62
CA MET A 1 -12.87 17.47 -1.54
C MET A 1 -13.34 16.48 -2.56
N ALA A 2 -12.40 15.97 -3.37
CA ALA A 2 -12.72 14.96 -4.38
C ALA A 2 -12.53 13.57 -3.79
N ASN A 3 -13.38 12.63 -4.21
CA ASN A 3 -13.36 11.23 -3.78
C ASN A 3 -13.07 10.35 -5.00
N MET A 4 -11.86 9.79 -5.08
CA MET A 4 -11.45 8.92 -6.18
C MET A 4 -11.58 7.47 -5.76
N THR A 5 -12.73 6.89 -6.03
CA THR A 5 -13.04 5.50 -5.73
C THR A 5 -13.04 4.68 -7.01
N GLU A 6 -12.29 3.57 -7.03
CA GLU A 6 -12.25 2.65 -8.15
C GLU A 6 -13.61 1.95 -8.31
N PHE A 7 -13.95 1.60 -9.53
CA PHE A 7 -15.16 0.85 -9.88
C PHE A 7 -16.47 1.57 -9.55
N GLY A 8 -16.40 2.88 -9.32
CA GLY A 8 -17.56 3.72 -9.15
C GLY A 8 -18.09 4.26 -10.49
N LYS A 9 -19.02 5.19 -10.42
CA LYS A 9 -19.61 5.82 -11.61
C LYS A 9 -18.78 6.97 -12.14
N SER A 10 -17.91 7.56 -11.32
CA SER A 10 -17.09 8.69 -11.72
C SER A 10 -15.84 8.21 -12.45
N PRO A 11 -15.34 8.98 -13.45
CA PRO A 11 -14.06 8.65 -14.07
C PRO A 11 -12.91 8.86 -13.10
N LEU A 12 -11.81 8.14 -13.32
CA LEU A 12 -10.60 8.33 -12.53
C LEU A 12 -9.80 9.50 -13.14
N LEU A 13 -9.61 10.54 -12.37
CA LEU A 13 -8.95 11.77 -12.80
C LEU A 13 -7.61 11.94 -12.10
N THR A 14 -6.70 12.65 -12.77
CA THR A 14 -5.40 13.01 -12.19
C THR A 14 -5.53 14.17 -11.21
N PHE A 15 -4.47 14.39 -10.42
CA PHE A 15 -4.41 15.54 -9.52
C PHE A 15 -4.55 16.85 -10.28
N GLU A 16 -3.90 16.96 -11.44
CA GLU A 16 -3.98 18.17 -12.28
C GLU A 16 -5.41 18.43 -12.76
N GLN A 17 -6.09 17.38 -13.23
CA GLN A 17 -7.48 17.52 -13.69
C GLN A 17 -8.40 17.94 -12.55
N LEU A 18 -8.22 17.35 -11.36
CA LEU A 18 -9.01 17.72 -10.19
C LEU A 18 -8.73 19.16 -9.75
N ALA A 19 -7.47 19.59 -9.82
CA ALA A 19 -7.10 20.97 -9.50
C ALA A 19 -7.76 21.96 -10.46
N GLU A 20 -7.84 21.63 -11.76
CA GLU A 20 -8.52 22.46 -12.75
C GLU A 20 -10.01 22.64 -12.44
N PHE A 21 -10.64 21.64 -11.84
CA PHE A 21 -12.03 21.71 -11.38
C PHE A 21 -12.19 22.44 -10.04
N GLY A 22 -11.10 22.89 -9.44
CA GLY A 22 -11.15 23.67 -8.21
C GLY A 22 -11.04 22.85 -6.93
N TYR A 23 -10.74 21.56 -7.01
CA TYR A 23 -10.52 20.74 -5.82
C TYR A 23 -9.13 20.98 -5.25
N SER A 24 -9.04 21.21 -3.96
CA SER A 24 -7.76 21.36 -3.24
C SER A 24 -7.38 20.11 -2.43
N MET A 25 -8.28 19.15 -2.32
CA MET A 25 -8.05 17.90 -1.60
C MET A 25 -8.69 16.73 -2.35
N VAL A 26 -8.02 15.60 -2.32
CA VAL A 26 -8.55 14.35 -2.89
C VAL A 26 -8.27 13.20 -1.91
N ILE A 27 -9.24 12.28 -1.78
CA ILE A 27 -9.07 11.07 -0.99
C ILE A 27 -9.21 9.84 -1.88
N PHE A 28 -8.48 8.81 -1.51
CA PHE A 28 -8.52 7.51 -2.15
C PHE A 28 -8.93 6.47 -1.09
N PRO A 29 -10.22 6.36 -0.78
CA PRO A 29 -10.66 5.64 0.43
C PRO A 29 -10.38 4.15 0.41
N GLN A 30 -10.23 3.54 -0.77
CA GLN A 30 -10.08 2.10 -0.89
C GLN A 30 -8.84 1.67 -1.68
N SER A 31 -8.12 2.60 -2.30
CA SER A 31 -7.07 2.25 -3.27
C SER A 31 -5.96 1.38 -2.66
N ALA A 32 -5.39 1.80 -1.54
CA ALA A 32 -4.32 1.04 -0.88
C ALA A 32 -4.84 -0.30 -0.37
N PHE A 33 -6.04 -0.32 0.19
CA PHE A 33 -6.66 -1.55 0.69
C PHE A 33 -6.88 -2.55 -0.44
N ARG A 34 -7.44 -2.11 -1.57
CA ARG A 34 -7.68 -2.98 -2.72
C ARG A 34 -6.38 -3.54 -3.28
N ALA A 35 -5.35 -2.70 -3.40
CA ALA A 35 -4.03 -3.13 -3.88
C ALA A 35 -3.39 -4.15 -2.93
N SER A 36 -3.45 -3.89 -1.62
CA SER A 36 -2.90 -4.78 -0.60
C SER A 36 -3.64 -6.11 -0.57
N MET A 37 -4.96 -6.09 -0.65
CA MET A 37 -5.78 -7.31 -0.62
C MET A 37 -5.55 -8.18 -1.84
N LYS A 38 -5.40 -7.57 -3.02
CA LYS A 38 -5.10 -8.31 -4.24
C LYS A 38 -3.76 -9.04 -4.13
N ARG A 39 -2.74 -8.37 -3.64
CA ARG A 39 -1.41 -8.96 -3.45
C ARG A 39 -1.42 -10.05 -2.38
N SER A 40 -2.15 -9.83 -1.28
CA SER A 40 -2.29 -10.82 -0.22
C SER A 40 -2.99 -12.08 -0.73
N GLU A 41 -4.04 -11.92 -1.52
CA GLU A 41 -4.73 -13.05 -2.13
C GLU A 41 -3.80 -13.87 -3.03
N GLU A 42 -3.05 -13.20 -3.89
CA GLU A 42 -2.07 -13.85 -4.77
C GLU A 42 -1.02 -14.61 -3.97
N PHE A 43 -0.52 -13.99 -2.91
CA PHE A 43 0.46 -14.60 -2.03
C PHE A 43 -0.08 -15.88 -1.38
N PHE A 44 -1.27 -15.81 -0.79
CA PHE A 44 -1.84 -16.97 -0.11
C PHE A 44 -2.17 -18.11 -1.07
N ARG A 45 -2.60 -17.81 -2.28
CA ARG A 45 -2.82 -18.85 -3.30
C ARG A 45 -1.51 -19.54 -3.68
N ALA A 46 -0.45 -18.75 -3.87
CA ALA A 46 0.87 -19.30 -4.20
C ALA A 46 1.44 -20.11 -3.05
N LEU A 47 1.30 -19.61 -1.82
CA LEU A 47 1.76 -20.31 -0.62
C LEU A 47 1.05 -21.67 -0.45
N LYS A 48 -0.27 -21.66 -0.61
CA LYS A 48 -1.06 -22.91 -0.50
C LYS A 48 -0.63 -23.94 -1.53
N LYS A 49 -0.36 -23.51 -2.75
CA LYS A 49 0.05 -24.38 -3.85
C LYS A 49 1.46 -24.94 -3.64
N ALA A 50 2.41 -24.10 -3.26
CA ALA A 50 3.81 -24.47 -3.14
C ALA A 50 4.18 -25.06 -1.76
N GLY A 51 3.41 -24.73 -0.71
CA GLY A 51 3.71 -25.15 0.66
C GLY A 51 4.90 -24.41 1.27
N THR A 52 5.39 -23.35 0.62
CA THR A 52 6.53 -22.56 1.08
C THR A 52 6.52 -21.19 0.40
N GLN A 53 7.07 -20.19 1.07
CA GLN A 53 7.23 -18.85 0.53
C GLN A 53 8.57 -18.64 -0.20
N LYS A 54 9.38 -19.68 -0.32
CA LYS A 54 10.76 -19.60 -0.80
C LYS A 54 10.89 -18.87 -2.14
N ASP A 55 10.00 -19.17 -3.08
CA ASP A 55 10.06 -18.60 -4.42
C ASP A 55 9.38 -17.24 -4.55
N LEU A 56 8.88 -16.69 -3.44
CA LEU A 56 8.16 -15.41 -3.40
C LEU A 56 8.96 -14.29 -2.75
N LEU A 57 10.20 -14.56 -2.37
CA LEU A 57 11.02 -13.60 -1.62
C LEU A 57 11.30 -12.32 -2.42
N ASP A 58 11.40 -12.40 -3.73
CA ASP A 58 11.62 -11.26 -4.61
C ASP A 58 10.40 -10.33 -4.70
N LYS A 59 9.24 -10.78 -4.26
CA LYS A 59 7.99 -10.01 -4.24
C LYS A 59 7.68 -9.43 -2.86
N MET A 60 8.60 -9.56 -1.93
CA MET A 60 8.45 -9.09 -0.55
C MET A 60 9.44 -7.99 -0.25
N GLN A 61 9.10 -7.16 0.73
CA GLN A 61 10.08 -6.27 1.33
C GLN A 61 11.13 -7.09 2.07
N THR A 62 12.38 -6.67 1.98
CA THR A 62 13.42 -7.21 2.85
C THR A 62 13.18 -6.71 4.27
N ARG A 63 13.86 -7.33 5.25
CA ARG A 63 13.77 -6.89 6.63
C ARG A 63 14.20 -5.42 6.77
N GLN A 64 15.27 -5.05 6.08
CA GLN A 64 15.77 -3.68 6.14
C GLN A 64 14.79 -2.68 5.51
N GLU A 65 14.20 -3.03 4.37
CA GLU A 65 13.20 -2.17 3.74
C GLU A 65 12.00 -1.92 4.67
N LEU A 66 11.54 -2.96 5.36
CA LEU A 66 10.42 -2.82 6.31
C LEU A 66 10.82 -1.97 7.51
N TYR A 67 12.02 -2.17 8.05
CA TYR A 67 12.51 -1.37 9.17
C TYR A 67 12.64 0.11 8.79
N ASP A 68 13.14 0.39 7.59
CA ASP A 68 13.25 1.76 7.09
C ASP A 68 11.87 2.41 6.96
N LEU A 69 10.90 1.68 6.43
CA LEU A 69 9.54 2.17 6.28
C LEU A 69 8.90 2.49 7.63
N LEU A 70 9.12 1.65 8.64
CA LEU A 70 8.56 1.81 9.98
C LEU A 70 9.37 2.72 10.89
N ASP A 71 10.53 3.20 10.43
CA ASP A 71 11.49 3.96 11.26
C ASP A 71 11.85 3.16 12.51
N TYR A 72 12.10 1.87 12.32
CA TYR A 72 12.42 0.92 13.38
C TYR A 72 13.90 0.58 13.38
N ASP A 73 14.53 0.71 14.55
CA ASP A 73 15.92 0.31 14.76
C ASP A 73 15.94 -0.86 15.75
N PRO A 74 16.31 -2.08 15.31
CA PRO A 74 16.35 -3.24 16.20
C PRO A 74 17.42 -3.13 17.30
N ALA A 75 18.40 -2.25 17.13
CA ALA A 75 19.41 -1.99 18.16
C ALA A 75 18.95 -0.98 19.21
N ALA A 76 17.84 -0.28 18.98
CA ALA A 76 17.27 0.65 19.95
C ALA A 76 16.53 -0.11 21.06
N GLU A 77 16.52 0.46 22.27
CA GLU A 77 15.82 -0.14 23.41
C GLU A 77 14.30 -0.12 23.25
N GLU A 78 13.79 0.90 22.52
CA GLU A 78 12.35 1.09 22.33
C GLU A 78 12.05 1.36 20.87
N TRP A 79 10.89 0.88 20.43
CA TRP A 79 10.36 1.25 19.11
C TRP A 79 9.91 2.71 19.16
N LYS A 80 10.39 3.49 18.19
CA LYS A 80 10.11 4.93 18.13
C LYS A 80 8.79 5.27 17.42
N GLY A 81 8.16 4.31 16.79
CA GLY A 81 6.92 4.52 16.04
C GLY A 81 7.13 5.30 14.75
N PHE A 82 6.02 5.71 14.16
CA PHE A 82 6.07 6.58 12.99
C PHE A 82 6.38 8.00 13.42
N ARG A 83 7.22 8.67 12.63
CA ARG A 83 7.56 10.08 12.85
C ARG A 83 6.79 10.96 11.86
N ASP A 84 6.39 12.10 12.34
CA ASP A 84 5.74 13.12 11.51
C ASP A 84 6.72 13.80 10.56
#